data_c5e613523b1c661b4dcb55e200fd77c7
#
_entry.id   c5e613523b1c661b4dcb55e200fd77c7
#
_cell.length_a   1.000
_cell.length_b   1.000
_cell.length_c   1.000
_cell.angle_alpha   90.00
_cell.angle_beta   90.00
_cell.angle_gamma   90.00
#
_symmetry.space_group_name_H-M   'P 1'
#
loop_
_entity.id
_entity.type
_entity.pdbx_description
1 polymer ?
#
loop_
_entity_poly.entity_id
_entity_poly.type
_entity_poly.pdbx_seq_one_letter_code
_entity_poly.pdbx_strand_id
1 'polypeptide(L)'
;MSREEIGKEFAEAFKAHSTRRDRVADIAAKLRKDQATVALERPQLWLRLVPTESLEIDFNDKPTQEQFRIWLADPSATGNRRSGFSFANDRTSPDFKVPRVVHGAEKDYRRTQVTEDGRVTFAVNDHGLRRLEIENPYFEPYALVEYPVSVFRLMAAILGKHGEGHADLRVVAG
;
A
#
# COMPACT_ATOMS: atom_id res chain seq x y z
N MET A 1 -29.85 27.64 -15.80
CA MET A 1 -29.93 26.21 -15.48
C MET A 1 -31.37 25.89 -15.12
N SER A 2 -32.04 25.04 -15.85
CA SER A 2 -33.43 24.71 -15.62
C SER A 2 -33.57 23.71 -14.44
N ARG A 3 -34.77 23.60 -13.88
CA ARG A 3 -35.05 22.64 -12.78
C ARG A 3 -34.84 21.19 -13.21
N GLU A 4 -34.97 20.93 -14.49
CA GLU A 4 -34.76 19.62 -15.12
C GLU A 4 -33.28 19.29 -15.27
N GLU A 5 -32.42 20.26 -15.61
CA GLU A 5 -30.98 20.14 -15.69
C GLU A 5 -30.37 19.86 -14.30
N ILE A 6 -30.84 20.56 -13.26
CA ILE A 6 -30.43 20.33 -11.87
C ILE A 6 -30.78 18.89 -11.42
N GLY A 7 -31.99 18.44 -11.75
CA GLY A 7 -32.45 17.09 -11.43
C GLY A 7 -31.60 16.00 -12.09
N LYS A 8 -31.20 16.23 -13.35
CA LYS A 8 -30.34 15.31 -14.10
C LYS A 8 -28.93 15.22 -13.54
N GLU A 9 -28.30 16.38 -13.28
CA GLU A 9 -26.96 16.44 -12.67
C GLU A 9 -26.94 15.78 -11.28
N PHE A 10 -28.00 16.00 -10.47
CA PHE A 10 -28.12 15.36 -9.17
C PHE A 10 -28.26 13.85 -9.26
N ALA A 11 -29.05 13.35 -10.22
CA ALA A 11 -29.22 11.93 -10.45
C ALA A 11 -27.93 11.26 -10.95
N GLU A 12 -27.18 11.92 -11.82
CA GLU A 12 -25.88 11.45 -12.30
C GLU A 12 -24.83 11.42 -11.17
N ALA A 13 -24.75 12.48 -10.37
CA ALA A 13 -23.86 12.53 -9.20
C ALA A 13 -24.23 11.46 -8.16
N PHE A 14 -25.51 11.24 -7.90
CA PHE A 14 -25.98 10.20 -6.98
C PHE A 14 -25.65 8.79 -7.49
N LYS A 15 -25.83 8.54 -8.79
CA LYS A 15 -25.47 7.27 -9.44
C LYS A 15 -23.96 7.03 -9.37
N ALA A 16 -23.16 8.03 -9.65
CA ALA A 16 -21.69 7.94 -9.54
C ALA A 16 -21.26 7.64 -8.10
N HIS A 17 -21.87 8.30 -7.12
CA HIS A 17 -21.59 8.08 -5.70
C HIS A 17 -22.01 6.67 -5.24
N SER A 18 -23.17 6.17 -5.68
CA SER A 18 -23.65 4.82 -5.39
C SER A 18 -22.71 3.76 -5.97
N THR A 19 -22.34 3.90 -7.25
CA THR A 19 -21.39 3.00 -7.92
C THR A 19 -20.03 2.98 -7.20
N ARG A 20 -19.56 4.15 -6.76
CA ARG A 20 -18.32 4.27 -5.98
C ARG A 20 -18.43 3.55 -4.63
N ARG A 21 -19.57 3.69 -3.94
CA ARG A 21 -19.84 3.03 -2.65
C ARG A 21 -19.89 1.51 -2.78
N ASP A 22 -20.53 1.01 -3.84
CA ASP A 22 -20.64 -0.43 -4.10
C ASP A 22 -19.29 -1.05 -4.45
N ARG A 23 -18.50 -0.39 -5.31
CA ARG A 23 -17.12 -0.79 -5.62
C ARG A 23 -16.25 -0.83 -4.37
N VAL A 24 -16.48 0.08 -3.47
CA VAL A 24 -15.84 0.20 -2.18
C VAL A 24 -16.19 -0.97 -1.27
N ALA A 25 -17.46 -1.38 -1.21
CA ALA A 25 -17.90 -2.54 -0.44
C ALA A 25 -17.33 -3.84 -1.02
N ASP A 26 -17.28 -3.96 -2.34
CA ASP A 26 -16.69 -5.10 -3.05
C ASP A 26 -15.18 -5.23 -2.80
N ILE A 27 -14.46 -4.12 -2.86
CA ILE A 27 -13.02 -4.10 -2.52
C ILE A 27 -12.82 -4.52 -1.07
N ALA A 28 -13.60 -3.98 -0.14
CA ALA A 28 -13.51 -4.34 1.28
C ALA A 28 -13.84 -5.82 1.52
N ALA A 29 -14.84 -6.38 0.81
CA ALA A 29 -15.18 -7.79 0.90
C ALA A 29 -14.09 -8.70 0.33
N LYS A 30 -13.52 -8.34 -0.83
CA LYS A 30 -12.36 -9.04 -1.42
C LYS A 30 -11.15 -8.96 -0.50
N LEU A 31 -10.87 -7.80 0.10
CA LEU A 31 -9.75 -7.61 1.01
C LEU A 31 -9.87 -8.45 2.28
N ARG A 32 -11.10 -8.62 2.81
CA ARG A 32 -11.33 -9.54 3.95
C ARG A 32 -11.11 -11.00 3.58
N LYS A 33 -11.47 -11.37 2.34
CA LYS A 33 -11.28 -12.73 1.82
C LYS A 33 -9.80 -13.03 1.56
N ASP A 34 -9.04 -12.02 1.14
CA ASP A 34 -7.61 -12.08 0.85
C ASP A 34 -6.72 -11.91 2.09
N GLN A 35 -7.28 -11.84 3.30
CA GLN A 35 -6.48 -11.82 4.55
C GLN A 35 -5.51 -13.00 4.63
N ALA A 36 -5.89 -14.14 4.04
CA ALA A 36 -5.03 -15.34 3.94
C ALA A 36 -3.80 -15.16 3.03
N THR A 37 -3.73 -14.09 2.24
CA THR A 37 -2.67 -13.85 1.25
C THR A 37 -1.63 -12.81 1.64
N VAL A 38 -1.65 -12.31 2.88
CA VAL A 38 -0.47 -11.62 3.40
C VAL A 38 0.57 -12.69 3.68
N ALA A 39 1.45 -12.90 2.70
CA ALA A 39 2.48 -13.93 2.72
C ALA A 39 3.61 -13.55 3.70
N LEU A 40 3.27 -13.48 4.96
CA LEU A 40 4.16 -13.37 6.09
C LEU A 40 3.68 -14.36 7.15
N GLU A 41 4.60 -15.12 7.68
CA GLU A 41 4.30 -16.04 8.77
C GLU A 41 3.89 -15.20 10.00
N ARG A 42 2.62 -15.26 10.41
CA ARG A 42 2.07 -14.56 11.57
C ARG A 42 2.25 -13.03 11.54
N PRO A 43 1.65 -12.31 10.59
CA PRO A 43 1.70 -10.86 10.60
C PRO A 43 1.03 -10.32 11.86
N GLN A 44 1.73 -9.42 12.56
CA GLN A 44 1.21 -8.73 13.75
C GLN A 44 0.62 -7.37 13.39
N LEU A 45 1.13 -6.76 12.32
CA LEU A 45 0.58 -5.56 11.72
C LEU A 45 0.64 -5.72 10.20
N TRP A 46 -0.47 -5.45 9.56
CA TRP A 46 -0.48 -5.30 8.12
C TRP A 46 -1.31 -4.08 7.71
N LEU A 47 -0.90 -3.48 6.62
CA LEU A 47 -1.55 -2.33 6.01
C LEU A 47 -1.77 -2.62 4.54
N ARG A 48 -2.96 -2.32 4.05
CA ARG A 48 -3.27 -2.37 2.64
C ARG A 48 -3.89 -1.06 2.21
N LEU A 49 -3.23 -0.41 1.26
CA LEU A 49 -3.68 0.82 0.62
C LEU A 49 -4.18 0.45 -0.77
N VAL A 50 -5.38 0.86 -1.09
CA VAL A 50 -6.02 0.57 -2.37
C VAL A 50 -6.50 1.88 -2.96
N PRO A 51 -6.03 2.28 -4.16
CA PRO A 51 -6.59 3.41 -4.86
C PRO A 51 -8.05 3.10 -5.24
N THR A 52 -8.91 4.11 -5.18
CA THR A 52 -10.31 3.95 -5.59
C THR A 52 -10.46 3.73 -7.09
N GLU A 53 -9.53 4.27 -7.86
CA GLU A 53 -9.38 4.03 -9.28
C GLU A 53 -8.17 3.14 -9.49
N SER A 54 -8.32 2.12 -10.35
CA SER A 54 -7.21 1.22 -10.68
C SER A 54 -6.15 1.99 -11.44
N LEU A 55 -4.90 1.89 -10.99
CA LEU A 55 -3.77 2.39 -11.75
C LEU A 55 -3.38 1.38 -12.82
N GLU A 56 -2.66 1.85 -13.84
CA GLU A 56 -2.06 1.01 -14.88
C GLU A 56 -0.54 1.10 -14.78
N ILE A 57 0.04 0.36 -13.84
CA ILE A 57 1.49 0.36 -13.63
C ILE A 57 2.10 -0.78 -14.44
N ASP A 58 2.89 -0.46 -15.45
CA ASP A 58 3.58 -1.47 -16.26
C ASP A 58 4.92 -1.89 -15.61
N PHE A 59 4.91 -3.03 -14.95
CA PHE A 59 6.14 -3.61 -14.38
C PHE A 59 7.04 -4.32 -15.39
N ASN A 60 6.69 -4.36 -16.68
CA ASN A 60 7.61 -4.79 -17.74
C ASN A 60 8.49 -3.62 -18.22
N ASP A 61 8.06 -2.37 -17.99
CA ASP A 61 8.79 -1.19 -18.34
C ASP A 61 10.03 -0.99 -17.45
N LYS A 62 11.23 -0.88 -18.06
CA LYS A 62 12.48 -0.73 -17.32
C LYS A 62 12.57 0.56 -16.48
N PRO A 63 12.19 1.74 -16.98
CA PRO A 63 12.07 2.96 -16.18
C PRO A 63 11.19 2.80 -14.96
N THR A 64 10.03 2.15 -15.09
CA THR A 64 9.12 1.85 -13.99
C THR A 64 9.77 0.91 -12.97
N GLN A 65 10.41 -0.17 -13.41
CA GLN A 65 11.13 -1.07 -12.51
C GLN A 65 12.22 -0.35 -11.72
N GLU A 66 13.02 0.50 -12.39
CA GLU A 66 14.09 1.25 -11.72
C GLU A 66 13.54 2.23 -10.69
N GLN A 67 12.42 2.90 -10.99
CA GLN A 67 11.75 3.79 -10.05
C GLN A 67 11.28 3.03 -8.79
N PHE A 68 10.65 1.87 -8.96
CA PHE A 68 10.22 1.04 -7.83
C PHE A 68 11.40 0.44 -7.05
N ARG A 69 12.51 0.10 -7.71
CA ARG A 69 13.75 -0.29 -7.00
C ARG A 69 14.23 0.81 -6.08
N ILE A 70 14.28 2.05 -6.57
CA ILE A 70 14.69 3.20 -5.78
C ILE A 70 13.73 3.39 -4.59
N TRP A 71 12.44 3.43 -4.82
CA TRP A 71 11.45 3.68 -3.77
C TRP A 71 11.43 2.60 -2.68
N LEU A 72 11.56 1.35 -3.05
CA LEU A 72 11.47 0.22 -2.12
C LEU A 72 12.82 -0.06 -1.41
N ALA A 73 13.96 0.14 -2.08
CA ALA A 73 15.27 -0.06 -1.49
C ALA A 73 15.75 1.13 -0.65
N ASP A 74 15.36 2.36 -1.02
CA ASP A 74 15.68 3.58 -0.28
C ASP A 74 14.41 4.33 0.12
N PRO A 75 13.90 4.11 1.36
CA PRO A 75 12.74 4.82 1.84
C PRO A 75 12.87 6.34 1.82
N SER A 76 14.09 6.89 1.83
CA SER A 76 14.30 8.34 1.75
C SER A 76 13.86 8.92 0.40
N ALA A 77 13.85 8.11 -0.66
CA ALA A 77 13.34 8.50 -1.98
C ALA A 77 11.84 8.81 -2.00
N THR A 78 11.10 8.32 -1.00
CA THR A 78 9.67 8.63 -0.78
C THR A 78 9.46 9.59 0.39
N GLY A 79 10.50 10.33 0.80
CA GLY A 79 10.43 11.34 1.86
C GLY A 79 10.47 10.77 3.29
N ASN A 80 10.83 9.52 3.48
CA ASN A 80 11.04 8.93 4.79
C ASN A 80 12.41 9.30 5.37
N ARG A 81 12.59 9.08 6.66
CA ARG A 81 13.90 9.25 7.31
C ARG A 81 14.88 8.20 6.79
N ARG A 82 16.16 8.57 6.65
CA ARG A 82 17.22 7.65 6.20
C ARG A 82 17.50 6.51 7.18
N SER A 83 17.15 6.66 8.46
CA SER A 83 17.40 5.67 9.50
C SER A 83 16.08 5.22 10.15
N GLY A 84 16.01 3.93 10.44
CA GLY A 84 14.95 3.35 11.28
C GLY A 84 13.86 2.60 10.52
N PHE A 85 13.53 2.98 9.30
CA PHE A 85 12.51 2.30 8.51
C PHE A 85 13.10 1.61 7.28
N SER A 86 12.56 0.44 6.95
CA SER A 86 12.82 -0.26 5.69
C SER A 86 11.56 -1.02 5.27
N PHE A 87 11.29 -1.06 3.96
CA PHE A 87 10.18 -1.82 3.39
C PHE A 87 10.40 -3.34 3.40
N ALA A 88 11.62 -3.80 3.66
CA ALA A 88 12.00 -5.19 3.85
C ALA A 88 13.12 -5.30 4.90
N ASN A 89 13.46 -6.52 5.32
CA ASN A 89 14.52 -6.75 6.32
C ASN A 89 15.91 -6.43 5.82
N ASP A 90 16.19 -6.89 4.61
CA ASP A 90 17.51 -6.81 4.01
C ASP A 90 17.52 -5.81 2.86
N ARG A 91 18.72 -5.39 2.48
CA ARG A 91 18.96 -4.57 1.29
C ARG A 91 18.84 -5.39 -0.01
N THR A 92 17.94 -6.39 -0.01
CA THR A 92 17.65 -7.17 -1.20
C THR A 92 16.96 -6.30 -2.23
N SER A 93 17.24 -6.56 -3.49
CA SER A 93 16.52 -5.89 -4.57
C SER A 93 15.07 -6.35 -4.62
N PRO A 94 14.12 -5.45 -4.92
CA PRO A 94 12.74 -5.84 -5.19
C PRO A 94 12.65 -6.86 -6.33
N ASP A 95 11.79 -7.85 -6.18
CA ASP A 95 11.54 -8.92 -7.14
C ASP A 95 10.29 -8.58 -7.97
N PHE A 96 10.49 -8.41 -9.29
CA PHE A 96 9.43 -8.07 -10.23
C PHE A 96 8.84 -9.35 -10.82
N LYS A 97 7.65 -9.69 -10.36
CA LYS A 97 6.85 -10.83 -10.85
C LYS A 97 5.50 -10.32 -11.31
N VAL A 98 5.42 -9.86 -12.56
CA VAL A 98 4.16 -9.36 -13.14
C VAL A 98 2.99 -10.27 -12.75
N PRO A 99 1.89 -9.76 -12.23
CA PRO A 99 1.45 -8.35 -12.13
C PRO A 99 1.83 -7.62 -10.84
N ARG A 100 2.97 -7.91 -10.24
CA ARG A 100 3.38 -7.31 -8.95
C ARG A 100 4.88 -7.18 -8.81
N VAL A 101 5.28 -6.28 -7.93
CA VAL A 101 6.63 -6.21 -7.36
C VAL A 101 6.57 -6.57 -5.88
N VAL A 102 7.53 -7.33 -5.41
CA VAL A 102 7.65 -7.76 -4.01
C VAL A 102 9.02 -7.41 -3.47
N HIS A 103 9.05 -6.78 -2.31
CA HIS A 103 10.29 -6.50 -1.58
C HIS A 103 10.22 -7.18 -0.21
N GLY A 104 11.17 -8.07 0.05
CA GLY A 104 11.21 -8.96 1.21
C GLY A 104 10.74 -10.38 0.90
N ALA A 105 11.41 -11.36 1.50
CA ALA A 105 11.06 -12.77 1.37
C ALA A 105 9.89 -13.15 2.31
N GLU A 106 9.33 -14.33 2.12
CA GLU A 106 8.27 -14.87 3.00
C GLU A 106 8.73 -15.09 4.44
N LYS A 107 10.01 -15.39 4.61
CA LYS A 107 10.65 -15.60 5.92
C LYS A 107 11.05 -14.32 6.63
N ASP A 108 10.97 -13.20 5.92
CA ASP A 108 11.33 -11.91 6.49
C ASP A 108 10.28 -11.44 7.50
N TYR A 109 10.69 -10.65 8.47
CA TYR A 109 9.77 -10.04 9.41
C TYR A 109 9.10 -8.77 8.87
N ARG A 110 9.51 -8.29 7.69
CA ARG A 110 8.88 -7.19 6.94
C ARG A 110 8.79 -7.52 5.46
N ARG A 111 7.67 -7.19 4.86
CA ARG A 111 7.44 -7.40 3.43
C ARG A 111 6.53 -6.33 2.86
N THR A 112 6.89 -5.83 1.68
CA THR A 112 6.06 -4.90 0.91
C THR A 112 5.74 -5.50 -0.45
N GLN A 113 4.51 -5.32 -0.90
CA GLN A 113 4.07 -5.72 -2.23
C GLN A 113 3.30 -4.56 -2.87
N VAL A 114 3.57 -4.33 -4.15
CA VAL A 114 2.79 -3.40 -4.99
C VAL A 114 2.31 -4.16 -6.22
N THR A 115 1.06 -3.96 -6.61
CA THR A 115 0.43 -4.57 -7.79
C THR A 115 0.21 -3.54 -8.90
N GLU A 116 0.04 -3.99 -10.14
CA GLU A 116 -0.17 -3.12 -11.31
C GLU A 116 -1.39 -2.22 -11.17
N ASP A 117 -2.40 -2.64 -10.43
CA ASP A 117 -3.58 -1.83 -10.10
C ASP A 117 -3.31 -0.76 -9.01
N GLY A 118 -2.04 -0.61 -8.57
CA GLY A 118 -1.60 0.39 -7.59
C GLY A 118 -1.82 0.01 -6.14
N ARG A 119 -2.27 -1.19 -5.84
CA ARG A 119 -2.46 -1.65 -4.45
C ARG A 119 -1.11 -1.84 -3.77
N VAL A 120 -0.95 -1.23 -2.60
CA VAL A 120 0.21 -1.42 -1.74
C VAL A 120 -0.19 -2.25 -0.53
N THR A 121 0.54 -3.33 -0.29
CA THR A 121 0.40 -4.16 0.93
C THR A 121 1.72 -4.19 1.66
N PHE A 122 1.71 -3.80 2.92
CA PHE A 122 2.84 -3.90 3.84
C PHE A 122 2.46 -4.81 5.00
N ALA A 123 3.35 -5.70 5.39
CA ALA A 123 3.16 -6.57 6.54
C ALA A 123 4.44 -6.64 7.37
N VAL A 124 4.28 -6.72 8.68
CA VAL A 124 5.36 -6.88 9.64
C VAL A 124 4.92 -7.87 10.73
N ASN A 125 5.82 -8.76 11.11
CA ASN A 125 5.58 -9.72 12.19
C ASN A 125 6.14 -9.22 13.54
N ASP A 126 6.05 -10.06 14.56
CA ASP A 126 6.54 -9.82 15.92
C ASP A 126 7.98 -9.30 15.97
N HIS A 127 8.88 -9.93 15.20
CA HIS A 127 10.29 -9.56 15.19
C HIS A 127 10.53 -8.15 14.65
N GLY A 128 9.68 -7.66 13.77
CA GLY A 128 9.77 -6.32 13.21
C GLY A 128 9.14 -5.24 14.10
N LEU A 129 8.33 -5.63 15.08
CA LEU A 129 7.62 -4.71 15.98
C LEU A 129 8.19 -4.67 17.39
N ARG A 130 8.95 -5.69 17.79
CA ARG A 130 9.52 -5.82 19.13
C ARG A 130 11.01 -5.56 19.13
N ARG A 131 11.47 -4.91 20.17
CA ARG A 131 12.89 -4.84 20.49
C ARG A 131 13.27 -6.08 21.28
N LEU A 132 13.79 -7.08 20.57
CA LEU A 132 14.08 -8.40 21.15
C LEU A 132 15.38 -8.47 21.96
N GLU A 133 16.21 -7.41 21.90
CA GLU A 133 17.53 -7.35 22.55
C GLU A 133 17.48 -7.09 24.07
N ILE A 134 16.28 -7.02 24.65
CA ILE A 134 16.06 -6.66 26.06
C ILE A 134 15.35 -7.81 26.76
N GLU A 135 15.66 -8.07 28.04
CA GLU A 135 15.03 -9.10 28.88
C GLU A 135 13.50 -9.05 28.90
N ASN A 136 12.91 -7.85 28.72
CA ASN A 136 11.47 -7.67 28.58
C ASN A 136 11.15 -7.08 27.21
N PRO A 137 10.89 -7.89 26.17
CA PRO A 137 10.56 -7.41 24.85
C PRO A 137 9.27 -6.58 24.88
N TYR A 138 9.34 -5.35 24.42
CA TYR A 138 8.19 -4.47 24.28
C TYR A 138 7.97 -4.04 22.83
N PHE A 139 6.76 -3.67 22.50
CA PHE A 139 6.48 -3.07 21.22
C PHE A 139 7.15 -1.70 21.12
N GLU A 140 7.81 -1.44 20.02
CA GLU A 140 8.33 -0.12 19.69
C GLU A 140 7.17 0.80 19.27
N PRO A 141 6.67 1.70 20.15
CA PRO A 141 5.46 2.48 19.84
C PRO A 141 5.61 3.35 18.59
N TYR A 142 6.83 3.84 18.31
CA TYR A 142 7.09 4.62 17.11
C TYR A 142 6.94 3.80 15.83
N ALA A 143 7.18 2.49 15.85
CA ALA A 143 7.01 1.62 14.69
C ALA A 143 5.55 1.56 14.26
N LEU A 144 4.60 1.61 15.21
CA LEU A 144 3.18 1.65 14.92
C LEU A 144 2.74 2.95 14.21
N VAL A 145 3.52 4.01 14.32
CA VAL A 145 3.29 5.28 13.63
C VAL A 145 4.14 5.40 12.38
N GLU A 146 5.42 5.06 12.47
CA GLU A 146 6.38 5.23 11.39
C GLU A 146 6.09 4.32 10.19
N TYR A 147 5.70 3.07 10.44
CA TYR A 147 5.38 2.14 9.36
C TYR A 147 4.16 2.59 8.53
N PRO A 148 3.01 2.91 9.12
CA PRO A 148 1.89 3.47 8.36
C PRO A 148 2.28 4.73 7.59
N VAL A 149 2.94 5.69 8.23
CA VAL A 149 3.37 6.95 7.58
C VAL A 149 4.26 6.67 6.37
N SER A 150 5.19 5.73 6.50
CA SER A 150 6.11 5.37 5.41
C SER A 150 5.38 4.70 4.24
N VAL A 151 4.41 3.83 4.53
CA VAL A 151 3.58 3.19 3.51
C VAL A 151 2.66 4.20 2.81
N PHE A 152 2.11 5.18 3.55
CA PHE A 152 1.35 6.29 2.96
C PHE A 152 2.21 7.16 2.04
N ARG A 153 3.46 7.43 2.39
CA ARG A 153 4.39 8.21 1.56
C ARG A 153 4.75 7.45 0.27
N LEU A 154 4.98 6.13 0.36
CA LEU A 154 5.15 5.30 -0.82
C LEU A 154 3.93 5.38 -1.73
N MET A 155 2.73 5.25 -1.16
CA MET A 155 1.50 5.35 -1.92
C MET A 155 1.32 6.73 -2.56
N ALA A 156 1.64 7.81 -1.84
CA ALA A 156 1.60 9.16 -2.39
C ALA A 156 2.57 9.34 -3.58
N ALA A 157 3.76 8.74 -3.50
CA ALA A 157 4.72 8.74 -4.61
C ALA A 157 4.18 7.96 -5.82
N ILE A 158 3.55 6.81 -5.61
CA ILE A 158 2.92 6.00 -6.65
C ILE A 158 1.79 6.80 -7.32
N LEU A 159 0.89 7.39 -6.54
CA LEU A 159 -0.22 8.18 -7.06
C LEU A 159 0.25 9.43 -7.80
N GLY A 160 1.27 10.11 -7.29
CA GLY A 160 1.85 11.27 -7.95
C GLY A 160 2.50 10.96 -9.29
N LYS A 161 2.94 9.71 -9.50
CA LYS A 161 3.60 9.27 -10.75
C LYS A 161 2.65 8.62 -11.74
N HIS A 162 1.70 7.82 -11.25
CA HIS A 162 0.85 6.94 -12.06
C HIS A 162 -0.64 7.28 -11.95
N GLY A 163 -1.02 8.20 -11.05
CA GLY A 163 -2.41 8.62 -10.88
C GLY A 163 -2.75 9.88 -11.67
N GLU A 164 -3.99 10.01 -12.08
CA GLU A 164 -4.52 11.21 -12.73
C GLU A 164 -5.06 12.22 -11.69
N GLY A 165 -4.14 12.92 -10.97
CA GLY A 165 -4.46 14.13 -10.19
C GLY A 165 -5.08 13.93 -8.81
N HIS A 166 -6.22 13.29 -8.63
CA HIS A 166 -6.87 13.06 -7.34
C HIS A 166 -7.26 11.59 -7.18
N ALA A 167 -6.49 10.84 -6.43
CA ALA A 167 -6.86 9.49 -6.07
C ALA A 167 -7.31 9.44 -4.61
N ASP A 168 -8.54 9.05 -4.37
CA ASP A 168 -8.99 8.66 -3.04
C ASP A 168 -8.38 7.31 -2.67
N LEU A 169 -7.95 7.19 -1.43
CA LEU A 169 -7.34 6.00 -0.87
C LEU A 169 -8.29 5.29 0.10
N ARG A 170 -8.20 3.96 0.09
CA ARG A 170 -8.73 3.12 1.13
C ARG A 170 -7.62 2.50 1.92
N VAL A 171 -7.81 2.51 3.21
CA VAL A 171 -6.89 1.95 4.19
C VAL A 171 -7.59 0.78 4.86
N VAL A 172 -6.95 -0.37 4.86
CA VAL A 172 -7.36 -1.52 5.66
C VAL A 172 -6.16 -1.93 6.50
N ALA A 173 -6.36 -2.04 7.79
CA ALA A 173 -5.34 -2.46 8.76
C ALA A 173 -5.87 -3.59 9.63
N GLY A 174 -4.99 -4.44 10.10
CA GLY A 174 -5.26 -5.53 11.03
C GLY A 174 -3.99 -6.07 11.66
#